data_491a5d04ac48e25822fd6b57e148c0d1
#
_entry.id   491a5d04ac48e25822fd6b57e148c0d1
#
_cell.length_a   1.000
_cell.length_b   1.000
_cell.length_c   1.000
_cell.angle_alpha   90.00
_cell.angle_beta   90.00
_cell.angle_gamma   90.00
#
_symmetry.space_group_name_H-M   'P 1'
#
loop_
_entity.id
_entity.type
_entity.pdbx_description
1 polymer ?
#
loop_
_entity_poly.entity_id
_entity_poly.type
_entity_poly.pdbx_seq_one_letter_code
_entity_poly.pdbx_strand_id
1 'polypeptide(L)'
;MGRISSLWSAKGVLFRRVNGDYDLDFHNAPRRQFVVNLTGSVEIEVGDGTKRQLGAGSILLAEETEGQGHISRSFNGESRECLFIPLAD
;
A
#
# COMPACT_ATOMS: atom_id res chain seq x y z
N MET A 1 0.62 14.54 25.45
CA MET A 1 -0.50 14.67 24.52
C MET A 1 -0.06 14.39 23.13
N GLY A 2 -0.90 13.72 22.37
CA GLY A 2 -0.61 13.39 20.97
C GLY A 2 -1.08 14.44 19.99
N ARG A 3 -1.00 14.08 18.72
CA ARG A 3 -1.51 14.90 17.61
C ARG A 3 -2.51 14.08 16.82
N ILE A 4 -3.44 14.75 16.18
CA ILE A 4 -4.44 14.10 15.35
C ILE A 4 -4.57 14.88 14.04
N SER A 5 -4.73 14.14 12.94
CA SER A 5 -5.00 14.77 11.64
C SER A 5 -6.43 15.28 11.57
N SER A 6 -6.74 16.06 10.55
CA SER A 6 -8.13 16.29 10.18
C SER A 6 -8.77 14.96 9.75
N LEU A 7 -10.10 14.92 9.73
CA LEU A 7 -10.83 13.71 9.33
C LEU A 7 -10.77 13.56 7.82
N TRP A 8 -10.37 12.35 7.38
CA TRP A 8 -10.39 11.98 5.96
C TRP A 8 -11.67 11.20 5.66
N SER A 9 -12.35 11.57 4.61
CA SER A 9 -13.53 10.81 4.16
C SER A 9 -13.09 9.56 3.41
N ALA A 10 -13.63 8.42 3.80
CA ALA A 10 -13.31 7.14 3.21
C ALA A 10 -14.58 6.37 2.89
N LYS A 11 -14.51 5.49 1.88
CA LYS A 11 -15.65 4.63 1.52
C LYS A 11 -15.81 3.45 2.45
N GLY A 12 -14.76 3.06 3.13
CA GLY A 12 -14.77 1.91 4.01
C GLY A 12 -13.37 1.37 4.21
N VAL A 13 -13.29 0.11 4.66
CA VAL A 13 -12.01 -0.55 4.92
C VAL A 13 -12.05 -1.99 4.41
N LEU A 14 -10.96 -2.41 3.75
CA LEU A 14 -10.78 -3.79 3.31
C LEU A 14 -9.65 -4.41 4.10
N PHE A 15 -9.84 -5.64 4.53
CA PHE A 15 -8.80 -6.45 5.16
C PHE A 15 -8.25 -7.40 4.10
N ARG A 16 -6.92 -7.48 4.00
CA ARG A 16 -6.29 -8.33 2.99
C ARG A 16 -5.12 -9.08 3.56
N ARG A 17 -5.01 -10.35 3.20
CA ARG A 17 -3.83 -11.16 3.44
C ARG A 17 -3.19 -11.48 2.10
N VAL A 18 -1.87 -11.26 2.01
CA VAL A 18 -1.10 -11.45 0.79
C VAL A 18 -0.09 -12.56 1.03
N ASN A 19 -0.06 -13.54 0.11
CA ASN A 19 0.90 -14.64 0.19
C ASN A 19 2.33 -14.16 -0.04
N GLY A 20 3.29 -14.93 0.48
CA GLY A 20 4.70 -14.58 0.39
C GLY A 20 5.28 -14.57 -1.02
N ASP A 21 4.62 -15.21 -1.98
CA ASP A 21 5.05 -15.24 -3.37
C ASP A 21 4.41 -14.12 -4.21
N TYR A 22 3.74 -13.17 -3.57
CA TYR A 22 3.08 -12.08 -4.25
C TYR A 22 4.10 -11.20 -4.98
N ASP A 23 3.87 -11.02 -6.28
CA ASP A 23 4.67 -10.16 -7.14
C ASP A 23 3.73 -9.59 -8.21
N LEU A 24 3.47 -8.30 -8.11
CA LEU A 24 2.58 -7.62 -9.04
C LEU A 24 3.38 -6.57 -9.79
N ASP A 25 3.47 -6.72 -11.11
CA ASP A 25 4.20 -5.83 -12.00
C ASP A 25 3.60 -4.42 -12.03
N PHE A 26 4.17 -3.53 -12.84
CA PHE A 26 3.70 -2.13 -12.89
C PHE A 26 2.20 -2.06 -13.09
N HIS A 27 1.56 -1.30 -12.21
CA HIS A 27 0.13 -1.09 -12.26
C HIS A 27 -0.21 0.23 -11.57
N ASN A 28 -1.34 0.80 -11.93
CA ASN A 28 -1.85 1.98 -11.24
C ASN A 28 -2.73 1.56 -10.07
N ALA A 29 -2.81 2.38 -9.04
CA ALA A 29 -3.77 2.16 -7.98
C ALA A 29 -5.18 2.23 -8.56
N PRO A 30 -6.07 1.29 -8.20
CA PRO A 30 -7.44 1.30 -8.73
C PRO A 30 -8.22 2.53 -8.28
N ARG A 31 -7.77 3.16 -7.21
CA ARG A 31 -8.36 4.36 -6.62
C ARG A 31 -7.36 4.95 -5.65
N ARG A 32 -7.58 6.21 -5.25
CA ARG A 32 -6.79 6.76 -4.15
C ARG A 32 -7.17 6.03 -2.87
N GLN A 33 -6.16 5.55 -2.16
CA GLN A 33 -6.39 4.78 -0.94
C GLN A 33 -5.17 4.81 -0.03
N PHE A 34 -5.42 4.68 1.27
CA PHE A 34 -4.35 4.35 2.19
C PHE A 34 -4.16 2.84 2.25
N VAL A 35 -2.91 2.43 2.33
CA VAL A 35 -2.55 1.03 2.58
C VAL A 35 -1.78 0.99 3.88
N VAL A 36 -2.33 0.32 4.88
CA VAL A 36 -1.71 0.18 6.19
C VAL A 36 -1.17 -1.24 6.30
N ASN A 37 0.15 -1.35 6.41
CA ASN A 37 0.80 -2.66 6.53
C ASN A 37 0.82 -3.08 7.99
N LEU A 38 0.16 -4.17 8.33
CA LEU A 38 0.05 -4.65 9.71
C LEU A 38 1.16 -5.61 10.06
N THR A 39 1.44 -6.57 9.19
CA THR A 39 2.49 -7.59 9.39
C THR A 39 3.23 -7.84 8.09
N GLY A 40 4.50 -8.28 8.20
CA GLY A 40 5.34 -8.57 7.04
C GLY A 40 5.84 -7.31 6.37
N SER A 41 6.58 -7.49 5.29
CA SER A 41 7.18 -6.38 4.54
C SER A 41 6.83 -6.46 3.07
N VAL A 42 6.80 -5.31 2.41
CA VAL A 42 6.57 -5.21 0.97
C VAL A 42 7.63 -4.28 0.37
N GLU A 43 8.09 -4.59 -0.83
CA GLU A 43 8.92 -3.70 -1.62
C GLU A 43 8.07 -3.02 -2.67
N ILE A 44 8.15 -1.70 -2.72
CA ILE A 44 7.45 -0.88 -3.72
C ILE A 44 8.51 -0.26 -4.63
N GLU A 45 8.36 -0.43 -5.93
CA GLU A 45 9.21 0.20 -6.93
C GLU A 45 8.36 1.09 -7.81
N VAL A 46 8.75 2.37 -7.93
CA VAL A 46 8.06 3.32 -8.81
C VAL A 46 8.73 3.39 -10.17
N GLY A 47 8.11 4.10 -11.12
CA GLY A 47 8.52 4.10 -12.52
C GLY A 47 9.94 4.58 -12.78
N ASP A 48 10.54 5.41 -11.91
CA ASP A 48 11.92 5.88 -12.06
C ASP A 48 12.96 4.92 -11.48
N GLY A 49 12.54 3.76 -11.00
CA GLY A 49 13.41 2.76 -10.42
C GLY A 49 13.64 2.89 -8.92
N THR A 50 13.10 3.93 -8.29
CA THR A 50 13.21 4.10 -6.84
C THR A 50 12.46 2.99 -6.12
N LYS A 51 13.12 2.37 -5.14
CA LYS A 51 12.55 1.27 -4.37
C LYS A 51 12.48 1.63 -2.90
N ARG A 52 11.42 1.19 -2.24
CA ARG A 52 11.26 1.33 -0.80
C ARG A 52 10.75 0.04 -0.20
N GLN A 53 11.28 -0.31 0.95
CA GLN A 53 10.78 -1.42 1.75
C GLN A 53 9.89 -0.84 2.85
N LEU A 54 8.66 -1.36 2.95
CA LEU A 54 7.70 -0.94 3.96
C LEU A 54 7.41 -2.12 4.87
N GLY A 55 7.75 -1.96 6.15
CA GLY A 55 7.52 -2.98 7.16
C GLY A 55 6.19 -2.80 7.88
N ALA A 56 6.02 -3.56 8.96
CA ALA A 56 4.83 -3.47 9.81
C ALA A 56 4.68 -2.05 10.37
N GLY A 57 3.46 -1.55 10.38
CA GLY A 57 3.16 -0.20 10.84
C GLY A 57 3.31 0.89 9.79
N SER A 58 3.80 0.55 8.59
CA SER A 58 3.94 1.52 7.50
C SER A 58 2.58 1.89 6.92
N ILE A 59 2.42 3.16 6.56
CA ILE A 59 1.21 3.67 5.92
C ILE A 59 1.62 4.29 4.59
N LEU A 60 1.00 3.83 3.51
CA LEU A 60 1.23 4.32 2.16
C LEU A 60 -0.04 4.98 1.65
N LEU A 61 0.08 6.19 1.12
CA LEU A 61 -1.02 6.82 0.37
C LEU A 61 -0.80 6.53 -1.11
N ALA A 62 -1.60 5.66 -1.67
CA ALA A 62 -1.54 5.31 -3.08
C ALA A 62 -2.47 6.25 -3.85
N GLU A 63 -1.88 7.18 -4.61
CA GLU A 63 -2.61 8.20 -5.34
C GLU A 63 -2.48 8.06 -6.85
N GLU A 64 -1.48 7.33 -7.32
CA GLU A 64 -1.18 7.28 -8.75
C GLU A 64 -2.17 6.37 -9.47
N THR A 65 -3.18 6.98 -10.07
CA THR A 65 -4.21 6.29 -10.84
C THR A 65 -3.95 6.33 -12.34
N GLU A 66 -2.92 7.07 -12.77
CA GLU A 66 -2.52 7.21 -14.16
C GLU A 66 -1.00 7.09 -14.27
N GLY A 67 -0.49 6.98 -15.49
CA GLY A 67 0.94 6.91 -15.75
C GLY A 67 1.46 5.49 -15.63
N GLN A 68 2.73 5.35 -15.25
CA GLN A 68 3.41 4.07 -15.23
C GLN A 68 3.04 3.20 -14.03
N GLY A 69 2.61 3.82 -12.91
CA GLY A 69 2.24 3.07 -11.71
C GLY A 69 3.45 2.61 -10.90
N HIS A 70 3.31 1.47 -10.26
CA HIS A 70 4.34 0.92 -9.38
C HIS A 70 4.35 -0.60 -9.41
N ILE A 71 5.44 -1.18 -8.96
CA ILE A 71 5.58 -2.61 -8.74
C ILE A 71 5.51 -2.88 -7.25
N SER A 72 4.80 -3.93 -6.88
CA SER A 72 4.61 -4.31 -5.47
C SER A 72 4.99 -5.77 -5.30
N ARG A 73 5.93 -6.06 -4.38
CA ARG A 73 6.42 -7.41 -4.14
C ARG A 73 6.43 -7.73 -2.67
N SER A 74 6.14 -8.98 -2.33
CA SER A 74 6.40 -9.47 -0.98
C SER A 74 7.92 -9.52 -0.75
N PHE A 75 8.35 -9.08 0.42
CA PHE A 75 9.77 -9.05 0.76
C PHE A 75 10.15 -10.31 1.55
N ASN A 76 11.25 -10.94 1.16
CA ASN A 76 11.77 -12.16 1.80
C ASN A 76 10.81 -13.35 1.80
N GLY A 77 9.85 -13.38 0.87
CA GLY A 77 8.89 -14.47 0.82
C GLY A 77 7.90 -14.53 1.97
N GLU A 78 7.80 -13.46 2.76
CA GLU A 78 6.88 -13.41 3.89
C GLU A 78 5.46 -13.08 3.45
N SER A 79 4.49 -13.75 4.05
CA SER A 79 3.10 -13.31 3.92
C SER A 79 2.90 -12.04 4.75
N ARG A 80 1.90 -11.25 4.38
CA ARG A 80 1.61 -10.02 5.10
C ARG A 80 0.12 -9.77 5.18
N GLU A 81 -0.26 -9.04 6.21
CA GLU A 81 -1.62 -8.59 6.41
C GLU A 81 -1.67 -7.08 6.33
N CYS A 82 -2.67 -6.56 5.66
CA CYS A 82 -2.80 -5.11 5.48
C CYS A 82 -4.26 -4.69 5.42
N LEU A 83 -4.46 -3.38 5.59
CA LEU A 83 -5.75 -2.73 5.44
C LEU A 83 -5.69 -1.82 4.23
N PHE A 84 -6.73 -1.83 3.43
CA PHE A 84 -6.93 -0.87 2.36
C PHE A 84 -8.08 0.03 2.74
N ILE A 85 -7.86 1.34 2.70
CA ILE A 85 -8.86 2.34 3.07
C ILE A 85 -9.10 3.21 1.85
N PRO A 86 -10.03 2.83 0.96
CA PRO A 86 -10.35 3.64 -0.22
C PRO A 86 -10.92 4.99 0.19
N LEU A 87 -10.40 6.05 -0.43
CA LEU A 87 -10.86 7.41 -0.16
C LEU A 87 -12.16 7.69 -0.91
N ALA A 88 -12.94 8.63 -0.38
CA ALA A 88 -14.27 8.91 -0.90
C ALA A 88 -14.29 9.79 -2.15
N ASP A 89 -13.16 10.33 -2.58
CA ASP A 89 -13.06 11.22 -3.74
C ASP A 89 -13.01 10.51 -5.10
#